data_27f910783c7ecfa1d99200044682bda1
#
_entry.id   27f910783c7ecfa1d99200044682bda1
#
_cell.length_a   1.000
_cell.length_b   1.000
_cell.length_c   1.000
_cell.angle_alpha   90.00
_cell.angle_beta   90.00
_cell.angle_gamma   90.00
#
_symmetry.space_group_name_H-M   'P 1'
#
loop_
_entity.id
_entity.type
_entity.pdbx_description
1 polymer ?
#
loop_
_entity_poly.entity_id
_entity_poly.type
_entity_poly.pdbx_seq_one_letter_code
_entity_poly.pdbx_strand_id
1 'polypeptide(L)'
;GPGLAVRILGEVTPERVALLQKADAIFMEEIRQAGLYREIAQALAVLLPVRSVGVMGDSRTYENVVALRAVTTEDFMTADWYRFDGDFLDRVARRIVNEVRGINRVVYDVTSKPPGTIEWE
;
A
#
# COMPACT_ATOMS: atom_id res chain seq x y z
N GLY A 1 15.71 -1.37 4.76
CA GLY A 1 15.99 -1.13 6.15
C GLY A 1 14.98 -1.80 7.06
N PRO A 2 15.06 -1.49 8.33
CA PRO A 2 14.13 -2.12 9.28
C PRO A 2 12.67 -1.82 8.98
N GLY A 3 12.40 -0.70 8.30
CA GLY A 3 11.04 -0.33 7.97
C GLY A 3 10.31 -1.34 7.10
N LEU A 4 10.99 -2.07 6.24
CA LEU A 4 10.31 -3.03 5.37
C LEU A 4 9.70 -4.16 6.18
N ALA A 5 10.42 -4.68 7.15
CA ALA A 5 9.93 -5.79 7.97
C ALA A 5 8.69 -5.42 8.77
N VAL A 6 8.62 -4.19 9.29
CA VAL A 6 7.45 -3.75 10.07
C VAL A 6 6.24 -3.50 9.20
N ARG A 7 6.41 -3.46 7.89
CA ARG A 7 5.32 -3.30 6.93
C ARG A 7 4.78 -4.63 6.41
N ILE A 8 5.34 -5.75 6.89
CA ILE A 8 4.79 -7.08 6.64
C ILE A 8 4.14 -7.53 7.94
N LEU A 9 2.82 -7.47 7.98
CA LEU A 9 2.08 -7.90 9.15
C LEU A 9 1.97 -9.42 9.13
N GLY A 10 2.25 -10.04 10.26
CA GLY A 10 2.31 -11.50 10.35
C GLY A 10 3.68 -12.03 10.00
N GLU A 11 3.74 -13.24 9.47
CA GLU A 11 5.01 -13.90 9.19
C GLU A 11 5.79 -13.23 8.07
N VAL A 12 7.10 -13.05 8.28
CA VAL A 12 8.00 -12.50 7.28
C VAL A 12 8.65 -13.65 6.52
N THR A 13 8.33 -13.77 5.25
CA THR A 13 8.90 -14.79 4.36
C THR A 13 9.48 -14.13 3.13
N PRO A 14 10.41 -14.79 2.42
CA PRO A 14 10.93 -14.23 1.16
C PRO A 14 9.86 -13.90 0.14
N GLU A 15 8.82 -14.73 0.04
CA GLU A 15 7.70 -14.48 -0.89
C GLU A 15 6.93 -13.24 -0.51
N ARG A 16 6.66 -13.08 0.78
CA ARG A 16 5.90 -11.92 1.27
C ARG A 16 6.71 -10.63 1.13
N VAL A 17 8.03 -10.70 1.37
CA VAL A 17 8.92 -9.56 1.14
C VAL A 17 8.88 -9.13 -0.32
N ALA A 18 8.96 -10.09 -1.24
CA ALA A 18 8.93 -9.80 -2.68
C ALA A 18 7.60 -9.14 -3.09
N LEU A 19 6.48 -9.62 -2.56
CA LEU A 19 5.16 -9.02 -2.84
C LEU A 19 5.13 -7.56 -2.39
N LEU A 20 5.57 -7.30 -1.17
CA LEU A 20 5.56 -5.95 -0.62
C LEU A 20 6.48 -5.01 -1.40
N GLN A 21 7.68 -5.47 -1.73
CA GLN A 21 8.63 -4.65 -2.49
C GLN A 21 8.08 -4.24 -3.84
N LYS A 22 7.43 -5.16 -4.55
CA LYS A 22 6.86 -4.87 -5.85
C LYS A 22 5.68 -3.90 -5.75
N ALA A 23 4.80 -4.10 -4.80
CA ALA A 23 3.66 -3.21 -4.60
C ALA A 23 4.12 -1.80 -4.20
N ASP A 24 5.08 -1.71 -3.29
CA ASP A 24 5.62 -0.44 -2.85
C ASP A 24 6.29 0.31 -4.02
N ALA A 25 7.06 -0.40 -4.84
CA ALA A 25 7.72 0.22 -6.00
C ALA A 25 6.72 0.81 -6.98
N ILE A 26 5.61 0.12 -7.23
CA ILE A 26 4.56 0.62 -8.12
C ILE A 26 3.93 1.88 -7.53
N PHE A 27 3.62 1.86 -6.24
CA PHE A 27 3.02 3.01 -5.56
C PHE A 27 3.93 4.23 -5.64
N MET A 28 5.21 4.06 -5.31
CA MET A 28 6.18 5.15 -5.37
C MET A 28 6.36 5.68 -6.79
N GLU A 29 6.40 4.79 -7.77
CA GLU A 29 6.53 5.20 -9.18
C GLU A 29 5.34 6.05 -9.63
N GLU A 30 4.12 5.64 -9.29
CA GLU A 30 2.93 6.40 -9.66
C GLU A 30 2.88 7.75 -8.98
N ILE A 31 3.29 7.83 -7.72
CA ILE A 31 3.40 9.11 -7.00
C ILE A 31 4.36 10.04 -7.72
N ARG A 32 5.53 9.54 -8.11
CA ARG A 32 6.52 10.35 -8.82
C ARG A 32 6.02 10.81 -10.18
N GLN A 33 5.42 9.90 -10.95
CA GLN A 33 4.90 10.24 -12.28
C GLN A 33 3.77 11.26 -12.23
N ALA A 34 2.98 11.23 -11.18
CA ALA A 34 1.91 12.21 -10.98
C ALA A 34 2.42 13.54 -10.41
N GLY A 35 3.70 13.62 -10.05
CA GLY A 35 4.29 14.84 -9.50
C GLY A 35 3.85 15.15 -8.09
N LEU A 36 3.42 14.14 -7.33
CA LEU A 36 2.82 14.33 -6.01
C LEU A 36 3.81 14.15 -4.86
N TYR A 37 5.03 13.71 -5.14
CA TYR A 37 5.95 13.34 -4.07
C TYR A 37 6.32 14.50 -3.15
N ARG A 38 6.21 15.75 -3.60
CA ARG A 38 6.49 16.92 -2.77
C ARG A 38 5.36 17.25 -1.81
N GLU A 39 4.14 16.83 -2.14
CA GLU A 39 2.97 17.07 -1.30
C GLU A 39 2.80 16.03 -0.21
N ILE A 40 3.51 14.91 -0.33
CA ILE A 40 3.33 13.76 0.54
C ILE A 40 4.56 13.63 1.44
N ALA A 41 4.35 13.62 2.75
CA ALA A 41 5.45 13.49 3.71
C ALA A 41 5.95 12.06 3.78
N GLN A 42 5.04 11.09 3.81
CA GLN A 42 5.39 9.67 3.78
C GLN A 42 4.34 8.90 3.00
N ALA A 43 4.80 7.88 2.27
CA ALA A 43 3.93 6.96 1.56
C ALA A 43 4.52 5.57 1.68
N LEU A 44 3.67 4.59 1.91
CA LEU A 44 4.11 3.21 2.15
C LEU A 44 3.04 2.21 1.76
N ALA A 45 3.47 1.00 1.47
CA ALA A 45 2.58 -0.15 1.31
C ALA A 45 2.76 -1.08 2.50
N VAL A 46 1.69 -1.73 2.92
CA VAL A 46 1.67 -2.66 4.05
C VAL A 46 1.05 -3.97 3.55
N LEU A 47 1.75 -5.08 3.76
CA LEU A 47 1.20 -6.39 3.42
C LEU A 47 0.41 -6.90 4.62
N LEU A 48 -0.89 -7.14 4.42
CA LEU A 48 -1.78 -7.54 5.51
C LEU A 48 -1.71 -9.05 5.76
N PRO A 49 -1.98 -9.50 7.00
CA PRO A 49 -1.89 -10.91 7.35
C PRO A 49 -3.19 -11.67 7.03
N VAL A 50 -3.88 -11.26 5.98
CA VAL A 50 -5.15 -11.86 5.57
C VAL A 50 -5.10 -12.14 4.09
N ARG A 51 -5.99 -13.03 3.65
CA ARG A 51 -6.20 -13.31 2.23
C ARG A 51 -7.61 -12.95 1.83
N SER A 52 -7.77 -12.66 0.57
CA SER A 52 -9.04 -12.21 0.02
C SER A 52 -9.41 -13.03 -1.20
N VAL A 53 -10.71 -13.23 -1.38
CA VAL A 53 -11.22 -13.89 -2.58
C VAL A 53 -11.21 -12.88 -3.73
N GLY A 54 -10.73 -13.32 -4.89
CA GLY A 54 -10.76 -12.56 -6.12
C GLY A 54 -11.23 -13.43 -7.27
N VAL A 55 -11.43 -12.81 -8.41
CA VAL A 55 -11.78 -13.50 -9.66
C VAL A 55 -10.83 -13.04 -10.74
N MET A 56 -10.14 -13.99 -11.38
CA MET A 56 -9.24 -13.73 -12.49
C MET A 56 -9.73 -14.62 -13.66
N GLY A 57 -10.32 -13.96 -14.67
CA GLY A 57 -10.97 -14.69 -15.75
C GLY A 57 -12.11 -15.56 -15.20
N ASP A 58 -12.07 -16.86 -15.44
CA ASP A 58 -13.08 -17.81 -14.95
C ASP A 58 -12.71 -18.42 -13.59
N SER A 59 -11.53 -18.08 -13.05
CA SER A 59 -11.01 -18.71 -11.83
C SER A 59 -11.18 -17.80 -10.63
N ARG A 60 -11.52 -18.42 -9.49
CA ARG A 60 -11.47 -17.73 -8.20
C ARG A 60 -10.05 -17.81 -7.66
N THR A 61 -9.60 -16.75 -7.04
CA THR A 61 -8.30 -16.69 -6.40
C THR A 61 -8.48 -16.43 -4.90
N TYR A 62 -7.47 -16.82 -4.13
CA TYR A 62 -7.42 -16.57 -2.69
C TYR A 62 -6.02 -16.11 -2.37
N GLU A 63 -5.84 -14.79 -2.37
CA GLU A 63 -4.50 -14.22 -2.37
C GLU A 63 -4.40 -13.07 -1.39
N ASN A 64 -3.21 -12.44 -1.37
CA ASN A 64 -2.85 -11.44 -0.38
C ASN A 64 -3.52 -10.10 -0.64
N VAL A 65 -3.59 -9.30 0.42
CA VAL A 65 -4.13 -7.95 0.40
C VAL A 65 -3.03 -6.98 0.79
N VAL A 66 -2.90 -5.89 0.05
CA VAL A 66 -1.99 -4.82 0.41
C VAL A 66 -2.76 -3.56 0.74
N ALA A 67 -2.34 -2.86 1.79
CA ALA A 67 -2.86 -1.55 2.13
C ALA A 67 -1.86 -0.49 1.71
N LEU A 68 -2.34 0.57 1.10
CA LEU A 68 -1.53 1.72 0.77
C LEU A 68 -1.82 2.83 1.78
N ARG A 69 -0.80 3.58 2.14
CA ARG A 69 -0.94 4.71 3.05
C ARG A 69 -0.06 5.85 2.58
N ALA A 70 -0.62 7.04 2.57
CA ALA A 70 0.14 8.26 2.32
C ALA A 70 -0.41 9.35 3.23
N VAL A 71 0.48 10.16 3.78
CA VAL A 71 0.11 11.20 4.72
C VAL A 71 0.85 12.50 4.43
N THR A 72 0.22 13.60 4.84
CA THR A 72 0.87 14.90 4.95
C THR A 72 1.06 15.22 6.43
N THR A 73 2.09 15.96 6.77
CA THR A 73 2.34 16.33 8.15
C THR A 73 3.14 17.62 8.22
N GLU A 74 2.99 18.36 9.30
CA GLU A 74 3.81 19.55 9.56
C GLU A 74 4.87 19.27 10.62
N ASP A 75 4.60 18.42 11.59
CA ASP A 75 5.47 18.20 12.73
C ASP A 75 5.65 16.73 13.14
N PHE A 76 5.10 15.80 12.38
CA PHE A 76 5.10 14.36 12.62
C PHE A 76 4.35 13.91 13.89
N MET A 77 3.92 14.83 14.72
CA MET A 77 3.05 14.50 15.86
C MET A 77 1.62 14.28 15.39
N THR A 78 1.20 15.05 14.37
CA THR A 78 -0.09 14.88 13.71
C THR A 78 0.15 14.63 12.24
N ALA A 79 -0.75 13.92 11.60
CA ALA A 79 -0.68 13.67 10.18
C ALA A 79 -2.08 13.46 9.62
N ASP A 80 -2.30 13.97 8.42
CA ASP A 80 -3.53 13.75 7.68
C ASP A 80 -3.28 12.74 6.57
N TRP A 81 -4.24 11.84 6.35
CA TRP A 81 -4.14 10.96 5.19
C TRP A 81 -4.26 11.81 3.91
N TYR A 82 -3.45 11.47 2.92
CA TYR A 82 -3.43 12.22 1.67
C TYR A 82 -4.60 11.81 0.79
N ARG A 83 -5.33 12.80 0.25
CA ARG A 83 -6.51 12.56 -0.58
C ARG A 83 -6.10 12.49 -2.03
N PHE A 84 -5.69 11.29 -2.46
CA PHE A 84 -5.53 11.04 -3.89
C PHE A 84 -6.89 11.10 -4.57
N ASP A 85 -6.91 11.52 -5.85
CA ASP A 85 -8.16 11.37 -6.58
C ASP A 85 -8.42 9.88 -6.90
N GLY A 86 -9.69 9.58 -7.20
CA GLY A 86 -10.09 8.20 -7.42
C GLY A 86 -9.42 7.55 -8.63
N ASP A 87 -9.12 8.33 -9.68
CA ASP A 87 -8.46 7.80 -10.86
C ASP A 87 -7.03 7.39 -10.56
N PHE A 88 -6.33 8.13 -9.71
CA PHE A 88 -4.98 7.76 -9.28
C PHE A 88 -5.02 6.44 -8.51
N LEU A 89 -5.91 6.32 -7.53
CA LEU A 89 -6.02 5.09 -6.72
C LEU A 89 -6.40 3.90 -7.59
N ASP A 90 -7.31 4.09 -8.52
CA ASP A 90 -7.72 3.03 -9.44
C ASP A 90 -6.53 2.55 -10.28
N ARG A 91 -5.74 3.48 -10.80
CA ARG A 91 -4.59 3.14 -11.63
C ARG A 91 -3.53 2.37 -10.85
N VAL A 92 -3.22 2.81 -9.63
CA VAL A 92 -2.27 2.11 -8.77
C VAL A 92 -2.77 0.71 -8.44
N ALA A 93 -4.04 0.59 -8.04
CA ALA A 93 -4.63 -0.70 -7.69
C ALA A 93 -4.61 -1.66 -8.88
N ARG A 94 -4.97 -1.20 -10.07
CA ARG A 94 -4.93 -2.02 -11.28
C ARG A 94 -3.52 -2.49 -11.59
N ARG A 95 -2.54 -1.60 -11.49
CA ARG A 95 -1.15 -1.97 -11.73
C ARG A 95 -0.67 -3.03 -10.75
N ILE A 96 -0.95 -2.83 -9.47
CA ILE A 96 -0.51 -3.79 -8.45
C ILE A 96 -1.13 -5.15 -8.71
N VAL A 97 -2.45 -5.21 -8.90
CA VAL A 97 -3.13 -6.49 -9.11
C VAL A 97 -2.66 -7.19 -10.39
N ASN A 98 -2.38 -6.42 -11.45
CA ASN A 98 -1.98 -7.01 -12.72
C ASN A 98 -0.50 -7.36 -12.78
N GLU A 99 0.36 -6.62 -12.10
CA GLU A 99 1.81 -6.79 -12.21
C GLU A 99 2.41 -7.59 -11.04
N VAL A 100 1.73 -7.67 -9.91
CA VAL A 100 2.23 -8.39 -8.74
C VAL A 100 1.40 -9.65 -8.54
N ARG A 101 1.93 -10.79 -9.00
CA ARG A 101 1.24 -12.06 -8.81
C ARG A 101 1.23 -12.42 -7.33
N GLY A 102 0.05 -12.70 -6.81
CA GLY A 102 -0.14 -13.05 -5.41
C GLY A 102 -0.84 -11.96 -4.61
N ILE A 103 -1.13 -10.81 -5.21
CA ILE A 103 -1.95 -9.76 -4.61
C ILE A 103 -3.20 -9.59 -5.46
N ASN A 104 -4.37 -9.77 -4.86
CA ASN A 104 -5.64 -9.62 -5.58
C ASN A 104 -6.54 -8.51 -5.00
N ARG A 105 -6.08 -7.78 -4.01
CA ARG A 105 -6.86 -6.68 -3.44
C ARG A 105 -5.96 -5.59 -2.90
N VAL A 106 -6.33 -4.35 -3.20
CA VAL A 106 -5.64 -3.16 -2.70
C VAL A 106 -6.65 -2.33 -1.93
N VAL A 107 -6.27 -1.88 -0.73
CA VAL A 107 -7.07 -0.96 0.07
C VAL A 107 -6.24 0.28 0.37
N TYR A 108 -6.90 1.39 0.68
CA TYR A 108 -6.22 2.63 1.03
C TYR A 108 -6.59 3.03 2.45
N ASP A 109 -5.57 3.30 3.29
CA ASP A 109 -5.78 3.68 4.68
C ASP A 109 -6.13 5.16 4.78
N VAL A 110 -7.35 5.45 5.22
CA VAL A 110 -7.90 6.80 5.33
C VAL A 110 -7.94 7.29 6.78
N THR A 111 -6.96 6.90 7.57
CA THR A 111 -6.92 7.23 8.99
C THR A 111 -5.84 8.26 9.28
N SER A 112 -6.22 9.36 9.92
CA SER A 112 -5.27 10.40 10.33
C SER A 112 -4.61 10.05 11.66
N LYS A 113 -3.51 10.70 11.96
CA LYS A 113 -2.83 10.61 13.24
C LYS A 113 -3.08 11.89 14.04
N PRO A 114 -3.71 11.84 15.22
CA PRO A 114 -4.35 10.67 15.80
C PRO A 114 -5.65 10.30 15.09
N PRO A 115 -6.27 9.09 15.31
CA PRO A 115 -5.82 8.07 16.27
C PRO A 115 -4.82 7.05 15.71
N GLY A 116 -4.71 6.95 14.39
CA GLY A 116 -3.76 6.02 13.81
C GLY A 116 -2.35 6.59 13.79
N THR A 117 -1.35 5.74 13.98
CA THR A 117 0.04 6.14 13.73
C THR A 117 0.32 6.14 12.23
N ILE A 118 1.45 6.71 11.80
CA ILE A 118 1.80 6.70 10.38
C ILE A 118 2.09 5.27 9.95
N GLU A 119 3.04 4.62 10.60
CA GLU A 119 3.29 3.20 10.39
C GLU A 119 2.21 2.36 11.10
N TRP A 120 1.97 1.16 10.62
CA TRP A 120 0.99 0.26 11.21
C TRP A 120 1.54 -0.48 12.44
N GLU A 121 2.86 -0.63 12.51
CA GLU A 121 3.53 -1.26 13.66
C GLU A 121 4.77 -0.48 14.11
#